data_8ebf4f01639380e025959bade5e7303f
#
_entry.id   8ebf4f01639380e025959bade5e7303f
#
_cell.length_a   1.000
_cell.length_b   1.000
_cell.length_c   1.000
_cell.angle_alpha   90.00
_cell.angle_beta   90.00
_cell.angle_gamma   90.00
#
_symmetry.space_group_name_H-M   'P 1'
#
loop_
_entity.id
_entity.type
_entity.pdbx_description
1 polymer ?
#
loop_
_entity_poly.entity_id
_entity_poly.type
_entity_poly.pdbx_seq_one_letter_code
_entity_poly.pdbx_strand_id
1 'polypeptide(L)'
;MEGQALFHPLKFLHWAAEGLTVYEDTPVTAVRGDEVLTPKGKVRAEHIVFAAHYPFVNLPGFYFTRLHQERSYAVALKGTGELDGAYYGVDPGGLSLRPF
;
A
#
# COMPACT_ATOMS: atom_id res chain seq x y z
N MET A 1 7.88 10.89 21.70
CA MET A 1 8.14 11.78 20.54
C MET A 1 6.99 12.77 20.49
N GLU A 2 7.28 14.04 20.55
CA GLU A 2 6.29 15.11 20.47
C GLU A 2 6.10 15.56 19.00
N GLY A 3 4.96 16.20 18.68
CA GLY A 3 4.69 16.74 17.35
C GLY A 3 4.36 15.69 16.28
N GLN A 4 3.93 14.51 16.67
CA GLN A 4 3.45 13.47 15.76
C GLN A 4 1.93 13.47 15.69
N ALA A 5 1.39 12.96 14.60
CA ALA A 5 -0.04 12.87 14.36
C ALA A 5 -0.43 11.50 13.83
N LEU A 6 -1.63 11.08 14.18
CA LEU A 6 -2.31 9.94 13.56
C LEU A 6 -3.24 10.46 12.48
N PHE A 7 -3.32 9.77 11.38
CA PHE A 7 -4.28 10.07 10.33
C PHE A 7 -5.01 8.83 9.86
N HIS A 8 -6.15 9.02 9.26
CA HIS A 8 -6.94 7.92 8.72
C HIS A 8 -6.52 7.65 7.27
N PRO A 9 -5.77 6.55 6.99
CA PRO A 9 -5.17 6.35 5.67
C PRO A 9 -6.21 6.22 4.54
N LEU A 10 -7.35 5.58 4.79
CA LEU A 10 -8.39 5.44 3.75
C LEU A 10 -9.04 6.78 3.39
N LYS A 11 -9.25 7.69 4.36
CA LYS A 11 -9.74 9.04 4.06
C LYS A 11 -8.73 9.82 3.24
N PHE A 12 -7.44 9.70 3.58
CA PHE A 12 -6.37 10.32 2.82
C PHE A 12 -6.31 9.79 1.38
N LEU A 13 -6.37 8.47 1.19
CA LEU A 13 -6.34 7.85 -0.13
C LEU A 13 -7.57 8.25 -0.97
N HIS A 14 -8.75 8.30 -0.35
CA HIS A 14 -9.97 8.76 -1.03
C HIS A 14 -9.82 10.19 -1.52
N TRP A 15 -9.36 11.09 -0.66
CA TRP A 15 -9.09 12.46 -1.05
C TRP A 15 -8.02 12.57 -2.16
N ALA A 16 -6.93 11.82 -2.06
CA ALA A 16 -5.85 11.83 -3.04
C ALA A 16 -6.29 11.25 -4.41
N ALA A 17 -7.31 10.40 -4.43
CA ALA A 17 -7.87 9.82 -5.65
C ALA A 17 -8.94 10.71 -6.30
N GLU A 18 -9.40 11.78 -5.64
CA GLU A 18 -10.38 12.70 -6.21
C GLU A 18 -9.85 13.31 -7.51
N GLY A 19 -10.66 13.26 -8.56
CA GLY A 19 -10.30 13.75 -9.88
C GLY A 19 -9.42 12.84 -10.72
N LEU A 20 -8.96 11.71 -10.19
CA LEU A 20 -8.20 10.72 -10.95
C LEU A 20 -9.15 9.71 -11.64
N THR A 21 -8.77 9.27 -12.84
CA THR A 21 -9.45 8.16 -13.51
C THR A 21 -8.92 6.85 -12.95
N VAL A 22 -9.74 6.14 -12.19
CA VAL A 22 -9.39 4.86 -11.57
C VAL A 22 -10.20 3.74 -12.24
N TYR A 23 -9.51 2.69 -12.67
CA TYR A 23 -10.12 1.48 -13.25
C TYR A 23 -9.99 0.33 -12.26
N GLU A 24 -11.03 0.09 -11.49
CA GLU A 24 -11.14 -1.06 -10.60
C GLU A 24 -11.40 -2.36 -11.38
N ASP A 25 -11.14 -3.49 -10.77
CA ASP A 25 -11.32 -4.83 -11.38
C ASP A 25 -10.68 -4.94 -12.77
N THR A 26 -9.56 -4.28 -12.94
CA THR A 26 -8.85 -4.23 -14.22
C THR A 26 -7.37 -4.62 -14.00
N PRO A 27 -7.10 -5.91 -13.80
CA PRO A 27 -5.74 -6.38 -13.56
C PRO A 27 -4.84 -6.12 -14.76
N VAL A 28 -3.66 -5.58 -14.51
CA VAL A 28 -2.60 -5.47 -15.51
C VAL A 28 -1.95 -6.84 -15.68
N THR A 29 -1.98 -7.36 -16.90
CA THR A 29 -1.44 -8.69 -17.23
C THR A 29 -0.02 -8.63 -17.77
N ALA A 30 0.33 -7.54 -18.46
CA ALA A 30 1.67 -7.32 -18.98
C ALA A 30 1.92 -5.84 -19.25
N VAL A 31 3.20 -5.47 -19.35
CA VAL A 31 3.65 -4.16 -19.82
C VAL A 31 4.66 -4.38 -20.94
N ARG A 32 4.49 -3.68 -22.05
CA ARG A 32 5.36 -3.77 -23.22
C ARG A 32 5.67 -2.37 -23.73
N GLY A 33 6.86 -1.90 -23.40
CA GLY A 33 7.25 -0.52 -23.74
C GLY A 33 6.32 0.49 -23.09
N ASP A 34 5.61 1.27 -23.86
CA ASP A 34 4.64 2.28 -23.47
C ASP A 34 3.19 1.74 -23.33
N GLU A 35 2.99 0.44 -23.54
CA GLU A 35 1.68 -0.19 -23.48
C GLU A 35 1.47 -1.04 -22.21
N VAL A 36 0.38 -0.78 -21.53
CA VAL A 36 -0.14 -1.59 -20.42
C VAL A 36 -1.27 -2.47 -20.94
N LEU A 37 -1.17 -3.78 -20.75
CA LEU A 37 -2.15 -4.77 -21.22
C LEU A 37 -3.06 -5.21 -20.09
N THR A 38 -4.34 -5.23 -20.37
CA THR A 38 -5.38 -5.72 -19.45
C THR A 38 -6.35 -6.65 -20.21
N PRO A 39 -7.15 -7.48 -19.54
CA PRO A 39 -8.18 -8.27 -20.18
C PRO A 39 -9.25 -7.41 -20.91
N LYS A 40 -9.43 -6.16 -20.48
CA LYS A 40 -10.42 -5.24 -21.03
C LYS A 40 -9.88 -4.37 -22.19
N GLY A 41 -8.57 -4.40 -22.44
CA GLY A 41 -7.96 -3.60 -23.50
C GLY A 41 -6.53 -3.19 -23.19
N LYS A 42 -6.03 -2.23 -23.96
CA LYS A 42 -4.69 -1.69 -23.83
C LYS A 42 -4.75 -0.21 -23.45
N VAL A 43 -3.84 0.21 -22.63
CA VAL A 43 -3.62 1.62 -22.29
C VAL A 43 -2.21 1.99 -22.71
N ARG A 44 -2.05 3.07 -23.45
CA ARG A 44 -0.75 3.63 -23.79
C ARG A 44 -0.47 4.84 -22.91
N ALA A 45 0.73 4.88 -22.33
CA ALA A 45 1.16 5.96 -21.47
C ALA A 45 2.62 6.32 -21.71
N GLU A 46 2.93 7.60 -21.66
CA GLU A 46 4.31 8.10 -21.77
C GLU A 46 5.16 7.64 -20.58
N HIS A 47 4.54 7.60 -19.40
CA HIS A 47 5.17 7.15 -18.16
C HIS A 47 4.30 6.10 -17.48
N ILE A 48 4.91 5.02 -17.01
CA ILE A 48 4.23 3.93 -16.28
C ILE A 48 4.89 3.78 -14.92
N VAL A 49 4.11 3.96 -13.85
CA VAL A 49 4.57 3.80 -12.47
C VAL A 49 3.97 2.53 -11.88
N PHE A 50 4.84 1.65 -11.42
CA PHE A 50 4.45 0.43 -10.71
C PHE A 50 4.37 0.72 -9.22
N ALA A 51 3.19 1.05 -8.73
CA ALA A 51 2.93 1.27 -7.31
C ALA A 51 2.31 0.03 -6.63
N ALA A 52 2.60 -1.14 -7.15
CA ALA A 52 2.17 -2.41 -6.58
C ALA A 52 2.97 -2.73 -5.32
N HIS A 53 2.32 -3.34 -4.34
CA HIS A 53 2.96 -3.74 -3.09
C HIS A 53 4.12 -4.73 -3.30
N TYR A 54 3.97 -5.62 -4.27
CA TYR A 54 5.02 -6.55 -4.70
C TYR A 54 5.10 -6.57 -6.23
N PRO A 55 6.30 -6.58 -6.82
CA PRO A 55 6.44 -6.52 -8.26
C PRO A 55 5.92 -7.80 -8.93
N PHE A 56 5.13 -7.62 -9.99
CA PHE A 56 4.68 -8.71 -10.86
C PHE A 56 5.42 -8.69 -12.21
N VAL A 57 6.07 -7.57 -12.54
CA VAL A 57 6.98 -7.45 -13.70
C VAL A 57 8.40 -7.52 -13.18
N ASN A 58 9.09 -8.61 -13.46
CA ASN A 58 10.41 -8.87 -12.93
C ASN A 58 11.56 -8.66 -13.94
N LEU A 59 11.27 -8.52 -15.20
CA LEU A 59 12.25 -8.27 -16.25
C LEU A 59 12.07 -6.85 -16.83
N PRO A 60 13.17 -6.11 -17.02
CA PRO A 60 14.54 -6.38 -16.60
C PRO A 60 14.81 -6.17 -15.13
N GLY A 61 15.21 -6.29 -14.23
CA GLY A 61 15.51 -5.77 -12.89
C GLY A 61 15.46 -6.78 -11.77
N PHE A 62 14.83 -7.92 -11.97
CA PHE A 62 14.75 -9.00 -10.96
C PHE A 62 14.38 -8.48 -9.56
N TYR A 63 13.38 -7.63 -9.46
CA TYR A 63 13.00 -6.91 -8.23
C TYR A 63 12.66 -7.83 -7.06
N PHE A 64 12.14 -9.04 -7.34
CA PHE A 64 11.86 -10.05 -6.32
C PHE A 64 13.08 -10.48 -5.51
N THR A 65 14.31 -10.30 -6.04
CA THR A 65 15.54 -10.63 -5.30
C THR A 65 15.92 -9.56 -4.27
N ARG A 66 15.31 -8.39 -4.35
CA ARG A 66 15.59 -7.22 -3.50
C ARG A 66 14.45 -6.86 -2.57
N LEU A 67 13.30 -7.49 -2.73
CA LEU A 67 12.09 -7.23 -1.95
C LEU A 67 11.73 -8.47 -1.15
N HIS A 68 11.50 -8.27 0.12
CA HIS A 68 11.02 -9.29 1.04
C HIS A 68 9.66 -8.88 1.57
N GLN A 69 8.73 -9.82 1.62
CA GLN A 69 7.42 -9.59 2.21
C GLN A 69 7.39 -10.15 3.62
N GLU A 70 7.05 -9.29 4.57
CA GLU A 70 6.76 -9.70 5.95
C GLU A 70 5.27 -9.54 6.21
N ARG A 71 4.74 -10.47 6.99
CA ARG A 71 3.34 -10.46 7.37
C ARG A 71 3.19 -9.87 8.77
N SER A 72 2.41 -8.81 8.88
CA SER A 72 1.98 -8.27 10.16
C SER A 72 0.55 -8.71 10.47
N TYR A 73 0.26 -8.94 11.73
CA TYR A 73 -1.07 -9.29 12.20
C TYR A 73 -1.61 -8.15 13.04
N ALA A 74 -2.87 -7.77 12.81
CA ALA A 74 -3.55 -6.76 13.57
C ALA A 74 -4.81 -7.33 14.23
N VAL A 75 -5.08 -6.91 15.45
CA VAL A 75 -6.29 -7.29 16.20
C VAL A 75 -6.95 -6.02 16.71
N ALA A 76 -8.24 -5.89 16.48
CA ALA A 76 -9.05 -4.83 17.06
C ALA A 76 -9.65 -5.29 18.38
N LEU A 77 -9.43 -4.54 19.45
CA LEU A 77 -9.94 -4.81 20.79
C LEU A 77 -10.96 -3.75 21.17
N LYS A 78 -12.07 -4.17 21.79
CA LYS A 78 -13.07 -3.29 22.40
C LYS A 78 -13.05 -3.43 23.93
N GLY A 79 -13.42 -2.37 24.63
CA GLY A 79 -13.52 -2.38 26.09
C GLY A 79 -12.19 -2.25 26.82
N THR A 80 -11.12 -1.96 26.10
CA THR A 80 -9.86 -1.47 26.68
C THR A 80 -10.04 0.01 26.98
N GLY A 81 -9.45 0.54 28.04
CA GLY A 81 -9.47 1.98 28.32
C GLY A 81 -9.03 2.81 27.10
N GLU A 82 -9.31 4.10 27.15
CA GLU A 82 -8.88 5.02 26.08
C GLU A 82 -7.35 5.10 26.04
N LEU A 83 -6.81 5.01 24.84
CA LEU A 83 -5.38 5.25 24.56
C LEU A 83 -5.23 6.72 24.17
N ASP A 84 -4.32 7.43 24.79
CA ASP A 84 -4.00 8.83 24.53
C ASP A 84 -2.98 9.02 23.39
N GLY A 85 -2.54 7.93 22.76
CA GLY A 85 -1.56 7.97 21.67
C GLY A 85 -1.25 6.63 21.05
N ALA A 86 -0.30 6.61 20.14
CA ALA A 86 0.27 5.41 19.54
C ALA A 86 1.52 4.97 20.29
N TYR A 87 1.59 3.69 20.61
CA TYR A 87 2.70 3.07 21.34
C TYR A 87 3.37 2.03 20.44
N TYR A 88 4.68 2.06 20.39
CA TYR A 88 5.49 1.10 19.64
C TYR A 88 6.43 0.35 20.56
N GLY A 89 6.32 -0.97 20.57
CA GLY A 89 7.29 -1.82 21.21
C GLY A 89 8.61 -1.81 20.42
N VAL A 90 9.71 -1.60 21.10
CA VAL A 90 11.06 -1.55 20.50
C VAL A 90 11.80 -2.88 20.58
N ASP A 91 11.26 -3.85 21.31
CA ASP A 91 11.83 -5.17 21.46
C ASP A 91 11.51 -6.06 20.23
N PRO A 92 12.34 -7.06 19.93
CA PRO A 92 12.03 -8.04 18.90
C PRO A 92 10.67 -8.70 19.15
N GLY A 93 9.75 -8.57 18.21
CA GLY A 93 8.35 -9.02 18.37
C GLY A 93 7.46 -8.08 19.17
N GLY A 94 7.92 -6.84 19.44
CA GLY A 94 7.16 -5.82 20.16
C GLY A 94 5.81 -5.50 19.51
N LEU A 95 4.78 -5.31 20.34
CA LEU A 95 3.45 -4.94 19.89
C LEU A 95 3.37 -3.44 19.64
N SER A 96 2.62 -3.06 18.62
CA SER A 96 2.21 -1.68 18.41
C SER A 96 0.74 -1.52 18.78
N LEU A 97 0.44 -0.50 19.59
CA LEU A 97 -0.93 -0.19 20.03
C LEU A 97 -1.29 1.21 19.54
N ARG A 98 -2.51 1.38 19.06
CA ARG A 98 -3.03 2.68 18.64
C ARG A 98 -4.54 2.75 18.77
N PRO A 99 -5.11 3.92 19.10
CA PRO A 99 -6.56 4.12 19.05
C PRO A 99 -7.05 4.07 17.59
N PHE A 100 -8.33 3.75 17.40
CA PHE A 100 -9.00 3.76 16.09
C PHE A 100 -10.42 4.35 16.19
#